data_1be34fa3018dcef351f8f4a4300b1ebc
#
_entry.id   1be34fa3018dcef351f8f4a4300b1ebc
#
_cell.length_a   1.000
_cell.length_b   1.000
_cell.length_c   1.000
_cell.angle_alpha   90.00
_cell.angle_beta   90.00
_cell.angle_gamma   90.00
#
_symmetry.space_group_name_H-M   'P 1'
#
loop_
_entity.id
_entity.type
_entity.pdbx_description
1 polymer ?
#
loop_
_entity_poly.entity_id
_entity_poly.type
_entity_poly.pdbx_seq_one_letter_code
_entity_poly.pdbx_strand_id
1 'polypeptide(L)'
;SDVYKRQAVENPVRPFVAILGGAKVADKLNVIDNLLEKADTLIIGGGMAYTFLKAQGYEIGISMLDETKIDYCKEMLAKAEKLGKKILLPVDAVTIKDFPNPIDAPVETETYDYDKMPADREGCDIGPKTRKLFADAVASAKTVVWNGPMGVFENPTLAAGTLAVAEALAKSDAITI
;
A
#
# COMPACT_ATOMS: atom_id res chain seq x y z
N SER A 1 12.38 17.07 -13.36
CA SER A 1 11.85 18.36 -12.93
C SER A 1 10.37 18.25 -12.54
N ASP A 2 9.86 19.21 -11.81
CA ASP A 2 8.45 19.23 -11.39
C ASP A 2 7.50 19.33 -12.59
N VAL A 3 7.91 20.02 -13.65
CA VAL A 3 7.13 20.13 -14.90
C VAL A 3 7.03 18.76 -15.57
N TYR A 4 8.14 18.04 -15.66
CA TYR A 4 8.18 16.70 -16.23
C TYR A 4 7.31 15.72 -15.43
N LYS A 5 7.44 15.74 -14.11
CA LYS A 5 6.64 14.88 -13.21
C LYS A 5 5.16 15.19 -13.33
N ARG A 6 4.80 16.47 -13.41
CA ARG A 6 3.40 16.88 -13.57
C ARG A 6 2.82 16.38 -14.89
N GLN A 7 3.56 16.53 -16.00
CA GLN A 7 3.13 16.02 -17.30
C GLN A 7 2.96 14.51 -17.30
N ALA A 8 3.87 13.77 -16.66
CA ALA A 8 3.79 12.31 -16.57
C ALA A 8 2.57 11.84 -15.80
N VAL A 9 2.10 12.60 -14.80
CA VAL A 9 0.91 12.27 -14.02
C VAL A 9 -0.38 12.69 -14.74
N GLU A 10 -0.40 13.83 -15.39
CA GLU A 10 -1.60 14.34 -16.06
C GLU A 10 -1.87 13.67 -17.42
N ASN A 11 -0.80 13.32 -18.14
CA ASN A 11 -0.88 12.63 -19.43
C ASN A 11 0.01 11.39 -19.41
N PRO A 12 -0.30 10.42 -18.53
CA PRO A 12 0.56 9.25 -18.37
C PRO A 12 0.46 8.31 -19.57
N VAL A 13 1.60 7.65 -19.88
CA VAL A 13 1.56 6.48 -20.73
C VAL A 13 0.94 5.34 -19.93
N ARG A 14 -0.12 4.76 -20.45
CA ARG A 14 -0.89 3.73 -19.71
C ARG A 14 -0.45 2.32 -20.05
N PRO A 15 -0.56 1.34 -19.11
CA PRO A 15 -1.21 1.50 -17.80
C PRO A 15 -0.42 2.37 -16.83
N PHE A 16 -1.14 3.21 -16.09
CA PHE A 16 -0.59 4.04 -15.03
C PHE A 16 -0.92 3.42 -13.67
N VAL A 17 0.11 3.08 -12.91
CA VAL A 17 -0.01 2.51 -11.56
C VAL A 17 0.52 3.52 -10.55
N ALA A 18 -0.29 3.84 -9.56
CA ALA A 18 0.13 4.67 -8.44
C ALA A 18 0.25 3.79 -7.20
N ILE A 19 1.33 3.96 -6.44
CA ILE A 19 1.60 3.21 -5.21
C ILE A 19 1.69 4.19 -4.07
N LEU A 20 0.81 4.02 -3.09
CA LEU A 20 0.80 4.83 -1.88
C LEU A 20 1.03 3.94 -0.67
N GLY A 21 1.95 4.35 0.18
CA GLY A 21 2.20 3.73 1.47
C GLY A 21 2.27 4.78 2.56
N GLY A 22 2.72 4.37 3.74
CA GLY A 22 2.80 5.25 4.89
C GLY A 22 1.81 4.84 5.98
N ALA A 23 1.90 5.53 7.13
CA ALA A 23 1.21 5.09 8.33
C ALA A 23 -0.24 5.54 8.40
N LYS A 24 -0.55 6.75 7.94
CA LYS A 24 -1.83 7.39 8.23
C LYS A 24 -2.60 7.76 6.96
N VAL A 25 -3.79 7.19 6.80
CA VAL A 25 -4.68 7.52 5.70
C VAL A 25 -5.06 9.01 5.70
N ALA A 26 -5.20 9.62 6.88
CA ALA A 26 -5.56 11.03 7.01
C ALA A 26 -4.57 11.98 6.33
N ASP A 27 -3.29 11.61 6.25
CA ASP A 27 -2.26 12.44 5.63
C ASP A 27 -2.28 12.36 4.09
N LYS A 28 -3.05 11.44 3.52
CA LYS A 28 -3.04 11.14 2.09
C LYS A 28 -4.40 11.32 1.40
N LEU A 29 -5.40 11.91 2.07
CA LEU A 29 -6.77 11.97 1.56
C LEU A 29 -6.87 12.58 0.16
N ASN A 30 -6.28 13.76 -0.03
CA ASN A 30 -6.32 14.45 -1.30
C ASN A 30 -5.52 13.72 -2.38
N VAL A 31 -4.41 13.10 -1.98
CA VAL A 31 -3.56 12.34 -2.90
C VAL A 31 -4.30 11.10 -3.40
N ILE A 32 -4.97 10.38 -2.50
CA ILE A 32 -5.75 9.19 -2.85
C ILE A 32 -6.85 9.56 -3.84
N ASP A 33 -7.65 10.57 -3.53
CA ASP A 33 -8.76 11.00 -4.38
C ASP A 33 -8.28 11.43 -5.77
N ASN A 34 -7.23 12.23 -5.82
CA ASN A 34 -6.67 12.74 -7.06
C ASN A 34 -6.05 11.62 -7.92
N LEU A 35 -5.25 10.74 -7.33
CA LEU A 35 -4.63 9.63 -8.06
C LEU A 35 -5.65 8.59 -8.52
N LEU A 36 -6.72 8.39 -7.76
CA LEU A 36 -7.78 7.48 -8.15
C LEU A 36 -8.46 7.90 -9.46
N GLU A 37 -8.57 9.19 -9.70
CA GLU A 37 -9.10 9.71 -10.96
C GLU A 37 -8.14 9.54 -12.13
N LYS A 38 -6.84 9.55 -11.88
CA LYS A 38 -5.79 9.56 -12.91
C LYS A 38 -5.19 8.19 -13.21
N ALA A 39 -4.99 7.36 -12.18
CA ALA A 39 -4.36 6.06 -12.32
C ALA A 39 -5.35 5.00 -12.80
N ASP A 40 -4.86 4.00 -13.51
CA ASP A 40 -5.63 2.80 -13.84
C ASP A 40 -5.72 1.87 -12.64
N THR A 41 -4.65 1.79 -11.84
CA THR A 41 -4.57 1.00 -10.63
C THR A 41 -3.91 1.82 -9.53
N LEU A 42 -4.54 1.83 -8.37
CA LEU A 42 -4.00 2.43 -7.15
C LEU A 42 -3.66 1.31 -6.17
N ILE A 43 -2.38 1.20 -5.83
CA ILE A 43 -1.88 0.24 -4.86
C ILE A 43 -1.74 0.94 -3.52
N ILE A 44 -2.30 0.36 -2.46
CA ILE A 44 -2.24 0.92 -1.11
C ILE A 44 -1.54 -0.08 -0.19
N GLY A 45 -0.46 0.37 0.44
CA GLY A 45 0.31 -0.40 1.41
C GLY A 45 0.58 0.42 2.67
N GLY A 46 1.43 -0.13 3.56
CA GLY A 46 1.75 0.52 4.83
C GLY A 46 0.58 0.51 5.81
N GLY A 47 0.73 1.23 6.91
CA GLY A 47 -0.28 1.28 7.96
C GLY A 47 -1.63 1.81 7.52
N MET A 48 -1.65 2.69 6.52
CA MET A 48 -2.90 3.24 6.00
C MET A 48 -3.80 2.19 5.34
N ALA A 49 -3.25 1.07 4.89
CA ALA A 49 -4.02 0.01 4.25
C ALA A 49 -5.03 -0.66 5.20
N TYR A 50 -4.75 -0.64 6.51
CA TYR A 50 -5.61 -1.31 7.49
C TYR A 50 -6.98 -0.65 7.62
N THR A 51 -7.06 0.65 7.46
CA THR A 51 -8.35 1.34 7.46
C THR A 51 -9.19 0.93 6.25
N PHE A 52 -8.57 0.77 5.08
CA PHE A 52 -9.24 0.22 3.90
C PHE A 52 -9.70 -1.22 4.10
N LEU A 53 -8.86 -2.06 4.70
CA LEU A 53 -9.20 -3.46 4.96
C LEU A 53 -10.36 -3.58 5.95
N LYS A 54 -10.36 -2.74 7.00
CA LYS A 54 -11.47 -2.68 7.94
C LYS A 54 -12.75 -2.23 7.25
N ALA A 55 -12.65 -1.28 6.34
CA ALA A 55 -13.80 -0.81 5.54
C ALA A 55 -14.41 -1.93 4.70
N GLN A 56 -13.61 -2.93 4.30
CA GLN A 56 -14.09 -4.11 3.59
C GLN A 56 -14.62 -5.22 4.51
N GLY A 57 -14.53 -5.04 5.82
CA GLY A 57 -15.04 -6.00 6.80
C GLY A 57 -14.01 -6.98 7.34
N TYR A 58 -12.72 -6.81 7.03
CA TYR A 58 -11.67 -7.67 7.57
C TYR A 58 -11.35 -7.31 9.01
N GLU A 59 -10.95 -8.33 9.79
CA GLU A 59 -10.37 -8.12 11.10
C GLU A 59 -8.88 -7.84 10.94
N ILE A 60 -8.40 -6.80 11.62
CA ILE A 60 -7.03 -6.32 11.47
C ILE A 60 -6.17 -6.48 12.74
N GLY A 61 -6.68 -7.21 13.74
CA GLY A 61 -6.01 -7.39 15.02
C GLY A 61 -5.81 -6.05 15.73
N ILE A 62 -4.59 -5.82 16.22
CA ILE A 62 -4.23 -4.55 16.84
C ILE A 62 -3.47 -3.63 15.88
N SER A 63 -3.63 -3.84 14.56
CA SER A 63 -3.02 -3.01 13.54
C SER A 63 -3.53 -1.57 13.61
N MET A 64 -2.74 -0.66 13.05
CA MET A 64 -3.07 0.75 12.99
C MET A 64 -4.42 0.97 12.30
N LEU A 65 -5.28 1.77 12.91
CA LEU A 65 -6.62 2.04 12.39
C LEU A 65 -7.00 3.49 12.67
N ASP A 66 -7.50 4.18 11.66
CA ASP A 66 -8.17 5.47 11.83
C ASP A 66 -9.67 5.27 11.68
N GLU A 67 -10.37 5.09 12.80
CA GLU A 67 -11.81 4.84 12.82
C GLU A 67 -12.61 5.97 12.18
N THR A 68 -12.10 7.20 12.22
CA THR A 68 -12.77 8.37 11.63
C THR A 68 -12.74 8.37 10.10
N LYS A 69 -11.95 7.50 9.49
CA LYS A 69 -11.74 7.44 8.04
C LYS A 69 -12.29 6.18 7.38
N ILE A 70 -12.95 5.31 8.12
CA ILE A 70 -13.55 4.09 7.55
C ILE A 70 -14.56 4.43 6.46
N ASP A 71 -15.44 5.40 6.71
CA ASP A 71 -16.43 5.81 5.71
C ASP A 71 -15.78 6.43 4.48
N TYR A 72 -14.73 7.22 4.66
CA TYR A 72 -13.93 7.74 3.54
C TYR A 72 -13.34 6.61 2.70
N CYS A 73 -12.79 5.58 3.33
CA CYS A 73 -12.22 4.43 2.61
C CYS A 73 -13.30 3.68 1.83
N LYS A 74 -14.49 3.53 2.41
CA LYS A 74 -15.64 2.95 1.68
C LYS A 74 -16.01 3.78 0.46
N GLU A 75 -16.02 5.11 0.58
CA GLU A 75 -16.30 6.00 -0.55
C GLU A 75 -15.26 5.86 -1.66
N MET A 76 -13.97 5.74 -1.32
CA MET A 76 -12.91 5.58 -2.30
C MET A 76 -12.98 4.24 -3.02
N LEU A 77 -13.30 3.16 -2.29
CA LEU A 77 -13.51 1.84 -2.90
C LEU A 77 -14.70 1.86 -3.88
N ALA A 78 -15.80 2.51 -3.48
CA ALA A 78 -16.98 2.66 -4.35
C ALA A 78 -16.68 3.54 -5.57
N LYS A 79 -15.92 4.62 -5.38
CA LYS A 79 -15.51 5.51 -6.47
C LYS A 79 -14.65 4.76 -7.50
N ALA A 80 -13.72 3.95 -7.04
CA ALA A 80 -12.88 3.14 -7.92
C ALA A 80 -13.72 2.22 -8.80
N GLU A 81 -14.68 1.52 -8.20
CA GLU A 81 -15.59 0.63 -8.92
C GLU A 81 -16.40 1.40 -9.97
N LYS A 82 -16.96 2.54 -9.59
CA LYS A 82 -17.74 3.39 -10.49
C LYS A 82 -16.91 3.89 -11.68
N LEU A 83 -15.65 4.23 -11.46
CA LEU A 83 -14.75 4.74 -12.50
C LEU A 83 -14.08 3.62 -13.32
N GLY A 84 -14.31 2.35 -12.98
CA GLY A 84 -13.62 1.24 -13.63
C GLY A 84 -12.15 1.15 -13.28
N LYS A 85 -11.74 1.70 -12.15
CA LYS A 85 -10.37 1.66 -11.64
C LYS A 85 -10.19 0.52 -10.66
N LYS A 86 -8.95 0.13 -10.41
CA LYS A 86 -8.62 -0.90 -9.42
C LYS A 86 -7.93 -0.27 -8.23
N ILE A 87 -8.37 -0.65 -7.03
CA ILE A 87 -7.59 -0.44 -5.80
C ILE A 87 -7.08 -1.82 -5.38
N LEU A 88 -5.76 -1.98 -5.36
CA LEU A 88 -5.13 -3.20 -4.87
C LEU A 88 -4.72 -3.00 -3.42
N LEU A 89 -5.27 -3.84 -2.55
CA LEU A 89 -4.97 -3.87 -1.13
C LEU A 89 -4.13 -5.11 -0.81
N PRO A 90 -3.36 -5.09 0.29
CA PRO A 90 -2.64 -6.27 0.73
C PRO A 90 -3.59 -7.45 0.98
N VAL A 91 -3.11 -8.66 0.71
CA VAL A 91 -3.86 -9.91 0.94
C VAL A 91 -3.28 -10.70 2.10
N ASP A 92 -2.05 -10.37 2.52
CA ASP A 92 -1.39 -10.96 3.69
C ASP A 92 -0.49 -9.93 4.36
N ALA A 93 -0.10 -10.20 5.58
CA ALA A 93 0.75 -9.30 6.36
C ALA A 93 1.79 -10.06 7.18
N VAL A 94 2.97 -9.48 7.26
CA VAL A 94 3.98 -9.84 8.26
C VAL A 94 3.58 -9.14 9.56
N THR A 95 3.37 -9.92 10.62
CA THR A 95 2.81 -9.43 11.89
C THR A 95 3.76 -9.61 13.06
N ILE A 96 3.56 -8.78 14.07
CA ILE A 96 4.29 -8.82 15.35
C ILE A 96 3.30 -8.76 16.52
N LYS A 97 3.76 -9.15 17.71
CA LYS A 97 2.99 -8.97 18.95
C LYS A 97 3.37 -7.69 19.67
N ASP A 98 4.67 -7.44 19.80
CA ASP A 98 5.22 -6.29 20.52
C ASP A 98 6.06 -5.44 19.57
N PHE A 99 5.77 -4.14 19.52
CA PHE A 99 6.49 -3.22 18.67
C PHE A 99 7.96 -3.11 19.11
N PRO A 100 8.93 -3.21 18.18
CA PRO A 100 10.35 -3.17 18.54
C PRO A 100 10.76 -1.82 19.11
N ASN A 101 11.56 -1.85 20.17
CA ASN A 101 12.14 -0.66 20.79
C ASN A 101 13.62 -0.94 21.13
N PRO A 102 14.58 -0.26 20.48
CA PRO A 102 14.37 0.74 19.42
C PRO A 102 13.72 0.14 18.16
N ILE A 103 13.29 1.01 17.24
CA ILE A 103 12.51 0.60 16.05
C ILE A 103 13.21 -0.46 15.19
N ASP A 104 14.55 -0.47 15.19
CA ASP A 104 15.36 -1.43 14.43
C ASP A 104 15.80 -2.66 15.25
N ALA A 105 15.27 -2.82 16.46
CA ALA A 105 15.57 -3.97 17.31
C ALA A 105 15.07 -5.28 16.68
N PRO A 106 15.71 -6.41 16.97
CA PRO A 106 15.23 -7.72 16.51
C PRO A 106 13.78 -7.96 16.94
N VAL A 107 12.98 -8.51 16.04
CA VAL A 107 11.57 -8.78 16.28
C VAL A 107 11.19 -10.13 15.66
N GLU A 108 10.36 -10.89 16.38
CA GLU A 108 9.80 -12.14 15.87
C GLU A 108 8.52 -11.84 15.09
N THR A 109 8.37 -12.49 13.94
CA THR A 109 7.24 -12.26 13.05
C THR A 109 6.52 -13.56 12.72
N GLU A 110 5.24 -13.43 12.42
CA GLU A 110 4.45 -14.47 11.80
C GLU A 110 3.62 -13.82 10.68
N THR A 111 3.43 -14.54 9.58
CA THR A 111 2.70 -14.04 8.42
C THR A 111 1.32 -14.68 8.38
N TYR A 112 0.30 -13.85 8.16
CA TYR A 112 -1.08 -14.30 8.08
C TYR A 112 -1.79 -13.69 6.87
N ASP A 113 -2.67 -14.47 6.26
CA ASP A 113 -3.65 -13.92 5.33
C ASP A 113 -4.65 -13.06 6.11
N TYR A 114 -5.22 -12.01 5.48
CA TYR A 114 -6.09 -11.08 6.20
C TYR A 114 -7.38 -11.73 6.71
N ASP A 115 -7.87 -12.78 6.06
CA ASP A 115 -9.04 -13.51 6.53
C ASP A 115 -8.74 -14.39 7.77
N LYS A 116 -7.47 -14.44 8.19
CA LYS A 116 -7.01 -15.25 9.33
C LYS A 116 -6.19 -14.44 10.34
N MET A 117 -6.34 -13.12 10.35
CA MET A 117 -5.56 -12.25 11.23
C MET A 117 -5.92 -12.48 12.70
N PRO A 118 -4.94 -12.88 13.55
CA PRO A 118 -5.19 -12.99 14.99
C PRO A 118 -5.49 -11.65 15.64
N ALA A 119 -6.31 -11.67 16.70
CA ALA A 119 -6.76 -10.46 17.39
C ALA A 119 -5.65 -9.73 18.14
N ASP A 120 -4.55 -10.43 18.49
CA ASP A 120 -3.46 -9.91 19.32
C ASP A 120 -2.20 -9.52 18.54
N ARG A 121 -2.29 -9.45 17.20
CA ARG A 121 -1.14 -9.12 16.37
C ARG A 121 -1.39 -7.88 15.53
N GLU A 122 -0.30 -7.15 15.23
CA GLU A 122 -0.38 -6.03 14.30
C GLU A 122 0.43 -6.31 13.03
N GLY A 123 -0.13 -5.91 11.89
CA GLY A 123 0.59 -5.95 10.63
C GLY A 123 1.61 -4.83 10.54
N CYS A 124 2.83 -5.17 10.16
CA CYS A 124 3.93 -4.22 10.07
C CYS A 124 4.65 -4.24 8.73
N ASP A 125 4.27 -5.14 7.82
CA ASP A 125 4.76 -5.17 6.46
C ASP A 125 3.79 -6.01 5.61
N ILE A 126 3.85 -5.84 4.31
CA ILE A 126 3.12 -6.69 3.38
C ILE A 126 3.77 -8.07 3.31
N GLY A 127 2.94 -9.10 3.21
CA GLY A 127 3.42 -10.48 3.13
C GLY A 127 3.85 -10.91 1.73
N PRO A 128 4.33 -12.16 1.59
CA PRO A 128 4.86 -12.65 0.31
C PRO A 128 3.84 -12.69 -0.82
N LYS A 129 2.59 -13.01 -0.54
CA LYS A 129 1.53 -12.99 -1.58
C LYS A 129 1.26 -11.58 -2.08
N THR A 130 1.25 -10.60 -1.17
CA THR A 130 1.07 -9.19 -1.50
C THR A 130 2.25 -8.66 -2.31
N ARG A 131 3.48 -9.02 -1.93
CA ARG A 131 4.69 -8.62 -2.67
C ARG A 131 4.60 -9.07 -4.14
N LYS A 132 4.17 -10.31 -4.36
CA LYS A 132 3.98 -10.82 -5.72
C LYS A 132 2.85 -10.07 -6.46
N LEU A 133 1.72 -9.86 -5.80
CA LEU A 133 0.59 -9.14 -6.39
C LEU A 133 0.99 -7.73 -6.84
N PHE A 134 1.70 -7.01 -5.99
CA PHE A 134 2.14 -5.64 -6.28
C PHE A 134 3.23 -5.62 -7.36
N ALA A 135 4.18 -6.55 -7.30
CA ALA A 135 5.22 -6.67 -8.32
C ALA A 135 4.64 -6.98 -9.70
N ASP A 136 3.64 -7.85 -9.78
CA ASP A 136 2.95 -8.16 -11.04
C ASP A 136 2.23 -6.94 -11.62
N ALA A 137 1.60 -6.13 -10.76
CA ALA A 137 0.95 -4.90 -11.21
C ALA A 137 1.97 -3.88 -11.74
N VAL A 138 3.11 -3.75 -11.08
CA VAL A 138 4.19 -2.87 -11.51
C VAL A 138 4.79 -3.35 -12.85
N ALA A 139 4.95 -4.66 -13.02
CA ALA A 139 5.54 -5.24 -14.24
C ALA A 139 4.74 -4.90 -15.50
N SER A 140 3.43 -4.75 -15.37
CA SER A 140 2.55 -4.42 -16.50
C SER A 140 2.42 -2.91 -16.77
N ALA A 141 2.93 -2.07 -15.87
CA ALA A 141 2.77 -0.62 -15.95
C ALA A 141 3.72 0.02 -16.96
N LYS A 142 3.29 1.15 -17.53
CA LYS A 142 4.12 2.03 -18.37
C LYS A 142 4.52 3.30 -17.63
N THR A 143 3.73 3.71 -16.65
CA THR A 143 4.03 4.83 -15.74
C THR A 143 3.74 4.40 -14.31
N VAL A 144 4.65 4.71 -13.39
CA VAL A 144 4.48 4.41 -11.97
C VAL A 144 4.83 5.64 -11.13
N VAL A 145 3.94 5.98 -10.22
CA VAL A 145 4.20 6.95 -9.14
C VAL A 145 4.25 6.16 -7.84
N TRP A 146 5.28 6.39 -7.02
CA TRP A 146 5.40 5.74 -5.72
C TRP A 146 5.70 6.74 -4.62
N ASN A 147 4.89 6.72 -3.55
CA ASN A 147 5.09 7.56 -2.37
C ASN A 147 4.73 6.77 -1.10
N GLY A 148 5.69 6.58 -0.23
CA GLY A 148 5.53 5.96 1.08
C GLY A 148 5.88 4.47 1.13
N PRO A 149 6.40 4.01 2.29
CA PRO A 149 6.83 2.62 2.46
C PRO A 149 5.65 1.67 2.64
N MET A 150 5.92 0.38 2.42
CA MET A 150 4.92 -0.69 2.55
C MET A 150 4.83 -1.24 3.97
N GLY A 151 5.76 -0.90 4.83
CA GLY A 151 5.83 -1.40 6.21
C GLY A 151 6.76 -0.55 7.07
N VAL A 152 7.12 -1.10 8.23
CA VAL A 152 8.05 -0.47 9.18
C VAL A 152 9.48 -0.72 8.67
N PHE A 153 9.84 -0.05 7.60
CA PHE A 153 11.07 -0.31 6.82
C PHE A 153 12.36 0.02 7.59
N GLU A 154 12.28 0.80 8.66
CA GLU A 154 13.42 1.09 9.54
C GLU A 154 13.91 -0.19 10.25
N ASN A 155 13.05 -1.21 10.34
CA ASN A 155 13.42 -2.51 10.87
C ASN A 155 13.75 -3.45 9.71
N PRO A 156 14.96 -4.02 9.65
CA PRO A 156 15.36 -4.91 8.55
C PRO A 156 14.43 -6.11 8.35
N THR A 157 13.86 -6.64 9.43
CA THR A 157 12.93 -7.78 9.37
C THR A 157 11.57 -7.38 8.74
N LEU A 158 11.22 -6.09 8.81
CA LEU A 158 9.94 -5.54 8.34
C LEU A 158 10.11 -4.70 7.06
N ALA A 159 11.24 -4.82 6.38
CA ALA A 159 11.57 -4.03 5.19
C ALA A 159 11.35 -4.78 3.87
N ALA A 160 11.05 -6.08 3.92
CA ALA A 160 10.97 -6.92 2.73
C ALA A 160 9.94 -6.41 1.70
N GLY A 161 8.82 -5.89 2.17
CA GLY A 161 7.77 -5.37 1.27
C GLY A 161 8.21 -4.13 0.52
N THR A 162 8.79 -3.17 1.22
CA THR A 162 9.30 -1.93 0.61
C THR A 162 10.42 -2.23 -0.39
N LEU A 163 11.33 -3.15 -0.02
CA LEU A 163 12.40 -3.59 -0.92
C LEU A 163 11.87 -4.31 -2.16
N ALA A 164 10.82 -5.11 -2.01
CA ALA A 164 10.21 -5.82 -3.13
C ALA A 164 9.60 -4.85 -4.15
N VAL A 165 8.95 -3.80 -3.69
CA VAL A 165 8.41 -2.75 -4.57
C VAL A 165 9.55 -2.01 -5.27
N ALA A 166 10.60 -1.64 -4.54
CA ALA A 166 11.77 -0.98 -5.12
C ALA A 166 12.42 -1.86 -6.19
N GLU A 167 12.56 -3.14 -5.93
CA GLU A 167 13.14 -4.11 -6.86
C GLU A 167 12.28 -4.29 -8.11
N ALA A 168 10.96 -4.36 -7.95
CA ALA A 168 10.04 -4.44 -9.08
C ALA A 168 10.15 -3.21 -9.98
N LEU A 169 10.27 -2.02 -9.39
CA LEU A 169 10.47 -0.77 -10.14
C LEU A 169 11.82 -0.75 -10.87
N ALA A 170 12.89 -1.24 -10.22
CA ALA A 170 14.21 -1.29 -10.83
C ALA A 170 14.26 -2.21 -12.06
N LYS A 171 13.43 -3.25 -12.10
CA LYS A 171 13.32 -4.19 -13.22
C LYS A 171 12.32 -3.75 -14.29
N SER A 172 11.53 -2.71 -14.00
CA SER A 172 10.47 -2.23 -14.90
C SER A 172 11.04 -1.28 -15.95
N ASP A 173 10.46 -1.30 -17.15
CA ASP A 173 10.72 -0.31 -18.20
C ASP A 173 9.82 0.93 -18.06
N ALA A 174 9.00 0.98 -17.02
CA ALA A 174 8.07 2.09 -16.80
C ALA A 174 8.81 3.40 -16.46
N ILE A 175 8.16 4.52 -16.80
CA ILE A 175 8.57 5.83 -16.31
C ILE A 175 8.22 5.86 -14.82
N THR A 176 9.23 6.02 -13.96
CA THR A 176 9.06 6.01 -12.50
C THR A 176 9.21 7.43 -11.95
N ILE A 177 8.26 7.80 -11.10
CA ILE A 177 8.20 9.12 -10.47
C ILE A 177 8.15 9.00 -8.95
#